data_19a1e5577945d96c24107ed0e48d8f25
#
_entry.id   19a1e5577945d96c24107ed0e48d8f25
#
_cell.length_a   1.000
_cell.length_b   1.000
_cell.length_c   1.000
_cell.angle_alpha   90.00
_cell.angle_beta   90.00
_cell.angle_gamma   90.00
#
_symmetry.space_group_name_H-M   'P 1'
#
loop_
_entity.id
_entity.type
_entity.pdbx_description
1 polymer ?
#
loop_
_entity_poly.entity_id
_entity_poly.type
_entity_poly.pdbx_seq_one_letter_code
_entity_poly.pdbx_strand_id
1 'polypeptide(L)'
;MLKEGFPMRQRITQDVKDAMKSGDKARLSTLRLLTAAIKDREVGVGGAAPVEVGDAEVIAILQKMVKQRRESVATYEKAGRTDLADQEKAEITVLEGYLPKQMDEAGTKAAVAALVAELGAAGPKDMGRVMGALKERYAGQMDFGKASGVLKDLLK
;
A
#
# COMPACT_ATOMS: atom_id res chain seq x y z
N MET A 1 17.30 -13.16 13.05
CA MET A 1 17.80 -11.79 13.17
C MET A 1 17.49 -11.01 11.91
N LEU A 2 16.94 -9.81 12.05
CA LEU A 2 16.60 -8.99 10.89
C LEU A 2 17.85 -8.35 10.31
N LYS A 3 17.90 -8.25 8.97
CA LYS A 3 19.03 -7.63 8.29
C LYS A 3 19.02 -6.12 8.50
N GLU A 4 20.20 -5.53 8.60
CA GLU A 4 20.34 -4.08 8.54
C GLU A 4 19.77 -3.57 7.21
N GLY A 5 19.12 -2.41 7.21
CA GLY A 5 18.49 -1.85 6.02
C GLY A 5 17.02 -2.20 5.84
N PHE A 6 16.43 -2.96 6.77
CA PHE A 6 15.00 -3.29 6.75
C PHE A 6 14.27 -2.73 7.98
N PRO A 7 14.28 -1.40 8.19
CA PRO A 7 13.72 -0.80 9.40
C PRO A 7 12.22 -1.03 9.58
N MET A 8 11.46 -1.13 8.51
CA MET A 8 10.03 -1.43 8.61
C MET A 8 9.78 -2.82 9.16
N ARG A 9 10.53 -3.83 8.72
CA ARG A 9 10.40 -5.20 9.23
C ARG A 9 10.77 -5.27 10.72
N GLN A 10 11.80 -4.55 11.11
CA GLN A 10 12.22 -4.47 12.52
C GLN A 10 11.12 -3.84 13.38
N ARG A 11 10.54 -2.75 12.91
CA ARG A 11 9.43 -2.06 13.59
C ARG A 11 8.21 -2.97 13.72
N ILE A 12 7.83 -3.67 12.66
CA ILE A 12 6.71 -4.60 12.68
C ILE A 12 6.95 -5.73 13.68
N THR A 13 8.14 -6.31 13.68
CA THR A 13 8.51 -7.37 14.62
C THR A 13 8.41 -6.88 16.07
N GLN A 14 8.89 -5.69 16.35
CA GLN A 14 8.82 -5.11 17.69
C GLN A 14 7.37 -4.82 18.09
N ASP A 15 6.57 -4.32 17.17
CA ASP A 15 5.16 -4.01 17.44
C ASP A 15 4.33 -5.28 17.70
N VAL A 16 4.67 -6.40 17.06
CA VAL A 16 4.07 -7.71 17.38
C VAL A 16 4.35 -8.08 18.83
N LYS A 17 5.59 -7.94 19.27
CA LYS A 17 5.97 -8.22 20.66
C LYS A 17 5.25 -7.32 21.64
N ASP A 18 5.15 -6.03 21.33
CA ASP A 18 4.49 -5.04 22.17
C ASP A 18 2.99 -5.33 22.26
N ALA A 19 2.34 -5.70 21.17
CA ALA A 19 0.93 -6.07 21.16
C ALA A 19 0.66 -7.34 21.97
N MET A 20 1.58 -8.29 21.94
CA MET A 20 1.49 -9.51 22.78
C MET A 20 1.58 -9.16 24.26
N LYS A 21 2.51 -8.29 24.63
CA LYS A 21 2.72 -7.88 26.03
C LYS A 21 1.56 -7.05 26.57
N SER A 22 1.01 -6.16 25.75
CA SER A 22 -0.10 -5.28 26.15
C SER A 22 -1.46 -5.98 26.12
N GLY A 23 -1.55 -7.16 25.52
CA GLY A 23 -2.81 -7.87 25.37
C GLY A 23 -3.75 -7.28 24.32
N ASP A 24 -3.22 -6.46 23.40
CA ASP A 24 -4.00 -5.86 22.31
C ASP A 24 -4.24 -6.91 21.21
N LYS A 25 -5.28 -7.70 21.38
CA LYS A 25 -5.60 -8.85 20.51
C LYS A 25 -5.93 -8.43 19.08
N ALA A 26 -6.68 -7.34 18.91
CA ALA A 26 -7.07 -6.86 17.59
C ALA A 26 -5.84 -6.41 16.79
N ARG A 27 -4.97 -5.61 17.40
CA ARG A 27 -3.72 -5.16 16.78
C ARG A 27 -2.81 -6.33 16.45
N LEU A 28 -2.65 -7.26 17.40
CA LEU A 28 -1.83 -8.46 17.22
C LEU A 28 -2.32 -9.31 16.05
N SER A 29 -3.63 -9.51 15.94
CA SER A 29 -4.22 -10.28 14.84
C SER A 29 -3.89 -9.65 13.49
N THR A 30 -4.05 -8.34 13.35
CA THR A 30 -3.73 -7.61 12.11
C THR A 30 -2.23 -7.70 11.78
N LEU A 31 -1.36 -7.51 12.78
CA LEU A 31 0.08 -7.60 12.59
C LEU A 31 0.53 -9.01 12.19
N ARG A 32 -0.12 -10.04 12.69
CA ARG A 32 0.15 -11.41 12.28
C ARG A 32 -0.23 -11.68 10.83
N LEU A 33 -1.34 -11.09 10.37
CA LEU A 33 -1.73 -11.18 8.96
C LEU A 33 -0.69 -10.50 8.06
N LEU A 34 -0.20 -9.34 8.49
CA LEU A 34 0.87 -8.64 7.77
C LEU A 34 2.15 -9.47 7.73
N THR A 35 2.57 -10.01 8.85
CA THR A 35 3.77 -10.85 8.95
C THR A 35 3.66 -12.09 8.05
N ALA A 36 2.48 -12.71 8.03
CA ALA A 36 2.23 -13.86 7.16
C ALA A 36 2.33 -13.48 5.68
N ALA A 37 1.77 -12.34 5.28
CA ALA A 37 1.85 -11.85 3.91
C ALA A 37 3.29 -11.56 3.48
N ILE A 38 4.10 -10.99 4.38
CA ILE A 38 5.52 -10.76 4.13
C ILE A 38 6.24 -12.09 3.92
N LYS A 39 6.00 -13.07 4.78
CA LYS A 39 6.62 -14.38 4.67
C LYS A 39 6.22 -15.12 3.39
N ASP A 40 4.96 -15.05 3.01
CA ASP A 40 4.46 -15.65 1.79
C ASP A 40 5.19 -15.07 0.56
N ARG A 41 5.45 -13.78 0.56
CA ARG A 41 6.18 -13.12 -0.51
C ARG A 41 7.64 -13.55 -0.53
N GLU A 42 8.26 -13.68 0.64
CA GLU A 42 9.64 -14.15 0.77
C GLU A 42 9.85 -15.53 0.18
N VAL A 43 8.94 -16.47 0.43
CA VAL A 43 9.07 -17.86 0.00
C VAL A 43 8.43 -18.14 -1.36
N GLY A 44 7.67 -17.21 -1.91
CA GLY A 44 7.08 -17.37 -3.24
C GLY A 44 5.81 -18.22 -3.25
N VAL A 45 4.96 -18.10 -2.25
CA VAL A 45 3.68 -18.81 -2.20
C VAL A 45 2.81 -18.42 -3.40
N GLY A 46 2.06 -19.40 -3.92
CA GLY A 46 1.12 -19.16 -5.03
C GLY A 46 1.78 -19.09 -6.40
N GLY A 47 2.98 -19.64 -6.54
CA GLY A 47 3.70 -19.67 -7.81
C GLY A 47 4.52 -18.42 -8.12
N ALA A 48 4.51 -17.43 -7.23
CA ALA A 48 5.35 -16.24 -7.36
C ALA A 48 6.81 -16.60 -7.08
N ALA A 49 7.75 -15.93 -7.73
CA ALA A 49 9.16 -16.11 -7.45
C ALA A 49 9.50 -15.61 -6.04
N PRO A 50 10.33 -16.34 -5.27
CA PRO A 50 10.81 -15.83 -3.99
C PRO A 50 11.59 -14.52 -4.17
N VAL A 51 11.39 -13.58 -3.25
CA VAL A 51 12.10 -12.30 -3.27
C VAL A 51 12.59 -11.95 -1.87
N GLU A 52 13.63 -11.13 -1.81
CA GLU A 52 14.05 -10.51 -0.57
C GLU A 52 13.10 -9.35 -0.28
N VAL A 53 12.44 -9.38 0.88
CA VAL A 53 11.42 -8.40 1.23
C VAL A 53 12.03 -7.27 2.06
N GLY A 54 12.41 -6.19 1.38
CA GLY A 54 12.82 -4.95 2.01
C GLY A 54 11.65 -3.98 2.15
N ASP A 55 11.93 -2.73 2.54
CA ASP A 55 10.90 -1.73 2.79
C ASP A 55 9.97 -1.49 1.60
N ALA A 56 10.50 -1.41 0.38
CA ALA A 56 9.70 -1.20 -0.81
C ALA A 56 8.66 -2.33 -1.02
N GLU A 57 9.06 -3.57 -0.80
CA GLU A 57 8.16 -4.71 -0.90
C GLU A 57 7.13 -4.72 0.24
N VAL A 58 7.53 -4.35 1.45
CA VAL A 58 6.60 -4.23 2.59
C VAL A 58 5.54 -3.17 2.28
N ILE A 59 5.94 -2.03 1.73
CA ILE A 59 5.01 -0.96 1.34
C ILE A 59 4.01 -1.48 0.31
N ALA A 60 4.46 -2.21 -0.71
CA ALA A 60 3.58 -2.77 -1.73
C ALA A 60 2.57 -3.77 -1.12
N ILE A 61 3.03 -4.62 -0.20
CA ILE A 61 2.16 -5.56 0.52
C ILE A 61 1.11 -4.80 1.34
N LEU A 62 1.52 -3.78 2.08
CA LEU A 62 0.62 -2.95 2.88
C LEU A 62 -0.44 -2.26 2.04
N GLN A 63 -0.04 -1.67 0.91
CA GLN A 63 -0.97 -1.01 -0.01
C GLN A 63 -2.03 -1.98 -0.55
N LYS A 64 -1.62 -3.18 -0.91
CA LYS A 64 -2.53 -4.23 -1.38
C LYS A 64 -3.51 -4.65 -0.28
N MET A 65 -3.02 -4.87 0.93
CA MET A 65 -3.85 -5.26 2.07
C MET A 65 -4.87 -4.18 2.43
N VAL A 66 -4.47 -2.92 2.41
CA VAL A 66 -5.37 -1.78 2.65
C VAL A 66 -6.44 -1.70 1.58
N LYS A 67 -6.06 -1.81 0.31
CA LYS A 67 -6.99 -1.77 -0.81
C LYS A 67 -8.06 -2.86 -0.71
N GLN A 68 -7.64 -4.10 -0.42
CA GLN A 68 -8.56 -5.23 -0.25
C GLN A 68 -9.55 -4.96 0.88
N ARG A 69 -9.09 -4.40 1.99
CA ARG A 69 -9.95 -4.09 3.14
C ARG A 69 -10.92 -2.95 2.85
N ARG A 70 -10.51 -1.95 2.10
CA ARG A 70 -11.42 -0.88 1.68
C ARG A 70 -12.55 -1.40 0.79
N GLU A 71 -12.26 -2.34 -0.08
CA GLU A 71 -13.27 -3.01 -0.90
C GLU A 71 -14.24 -3.80 -0.02
N SER A 72 -13.72 -4.50 0.99
CA SER A 72 -14.53 -5.23 1.97
C SER A 72 -15.42 -4.28 2.78
N VAL A 73 -14.88 -3.15 3.23
CA VAL A 73 -15.67 -2.12 3.94
C VAL A 73 -16.86 -1.68 3.10
N ALA A 74 -16.64 -1.36 1.83
CA ALA A 74 -17.71 -0.92 0.94
C ALA A 74 -18.79 -2.00 0.80
N THR A 75 -18.38 -3.25 0.65
CA THR A 75 -19.30 -4.39 0.54
C THR A 75 -20.12 -4.57 1.82
N TYR A 76 -19.47 -4.54 2.98
CA TYR A 76 -20.15 -4.70 4.27
C TYR A 76 -21.10 -3.55 4.57
N GLU A 77 -20.73 -2.32 4.25
CA GLU A 77 -21.59 -1.16 4.43
C GLU A 77 -22.86 -1.27 3.58
N LYS A 78 -22.74 -1.71 2.32
CA LYS A 78 -23.88 -1.95 1.45
C LYS A 78 -24.80 -3.04 2.00
N ALA A 79 -24.25 -4.05 2.66
CA ALA A 79 -25.00 -5.14 3.26
C ALA A 79 -25.56 -4.80 4.65
N GLY A 80 -25.32 -3.58 5.17
CA GLY A 80 -25.75 -3.18 6.50
C GLY A 80 -24.98 -3.85 7.62
N ARG A 81 -23.82 -4.44 7.34
CA ARG A 81 -22.97 -5.13 8.31
C ARG A 81 -21.93 -4.17 8.86
N THR A 82 -22.40 -3.20 9.64
CA THR A 82 -21.56 -2.18 10.25
C THR A 82 -20.48 -2.78 11.16
N ASP A 83 -20.81 -3.87 11.86
CA ASP A 83 -19.88 -4.61 12.73
C ASP A 83 -18.65 -5.11 11.96
N LEU A 84 -18.86 -5.71 10.80
CA LEU A 84 -17.77 -6.22 9.96
C LEU A 84 -17.01 -5.08 9.28
N ALA A 85 -17.72 -4.04 8.84
CA ALA A 85 -17.09 -2.86 8.26
C ALA A 85 -16.15 -2.18 9.26
N ASP A 86 -16.59 -2.03 10.50
CA ASP A 86 -15.79 -1.39 11.56
C ASP A 86 -14.53 -2.20 11.89
N GLN A 87 -14.64 -3.53 11.88
CA GLN A 87 -13.49 -4.42 12.07
C GLN A 87 -12.44 -4.20 10.96
N GLU A 88 -12.88 -4.15 9.71
CA GLU A 88 -11.98 -3.89 8.57
C GLU A 88 -11.35 -2.50 8.67
N LYS A 89 -12.10 -1.49 9.07
CA LYS A 89 -11.59 -0.13 9.27
C LYS A 89 -10.51 -0.08 10.34
N ALA A 90 -10.68 -0.81 11.44
CA ALA A 90 -9.67 -0.90 12.49
C ALA A 90 -8.38 -1.55 11.98
N GLU A 91 -8.49 -2.59 11.17
CA GLU A 91 -7.33 -3.23 10.53
C GLU A 91 -6.62 -2.25 9.57
N ILE A 92 -7.37 -1.50 8.77
CA ILE A 92 -6.81 -0.47 7.89
C ILE A 92 -5.99 0.54 8.70
N THR A 93 -6.51 0.99 9.82
CA THR A 93 -5.79 1.95 10.68
C THR A 93 -4.44 1.41 11.13
N VAL A 94 -4.38 0.16 11.53
CA VAL A 94 -3.11 -0.48 11.93
C VAL A 94 -2.14 -0.53 10.77
N LEU A 95 -2.60 -0.96 9.60
CA LEU A 95 -1.76 -1.11 8.41
C LEU A 95 -1.26 0.24 7.87
N GLU A 96 -2.14 1.24 7.84
CA GLU A 96 -1.77 2.58 7.37
C GLU A 96 -0.73 3.25 8.27
N GLY A 97 -0.64 2.85 9.54
CA GLY A 97 0.38 3.35 10.46
C GLY A 97 1.82 3.07 10.00
N TYR A 98 2.01 2.11 9.10
CA TYR A 98 3.33 1.78 8.53
C TYR A 98 3.58 2.42 7.18
N LEU A 99 2.56 2.98 6.54
CA LEU A 99 2.68 3.57 5.21
C LEU A 99 3.13 5.03 5.30
N PRO A 100 3.90 5.50 4.29
CA PRO A 100 4.09 6.93 4.11
C PRO A 100 2.74 7.60 3.94
N LYS A 101 2.68 8.91 4.15
CA LYS A 101 1.45 9.67 3.93
C LYS A 101 0.97 9.44 2.50
N GLN A 102 -0.26 8.94 2.35
CA GLN A 102 -0.84 8.65 1.05
C GLN A 102 -1.42 9.91 0.42
N MET A 103 -1.26 10.05 -0.89
CA MET A 103 -1.90 11.12 -1.64
C MET A 103 -3.39 10.85 -1.79
N ASP A 104 -4.20 11.87 -1.60
CA ASP A 104 -5.62 11.84 -1.95
C ASP A 104 -5.79 12.01 -3.48
N GLU A 105 -7.03 12.00 -3.94
CA GLU A 105 -7.34 12.14 -5.36
C GLU A 105 -6.86 13.48 -5.93
N ALA A 106 -7.07 14.57 -5.20
CA ALA A 106 -6.63 15.90 -5.62
C ALA A 106 -5.12 15.99 -5.70
N GLY A 107 -4.41 15.44 -4.71
CA GLY A 107 -2.95 15.39 -4.71
C GLY A 107 -2.40 14.56 -5.86
N THR A 108 -3.03 13.43 -6.16
CA THR A 108 -2.65 12.58 -7.29
C THR A 108 -2.80 13.31 -8.62
N LYS A 109 -3.94 13.97 -8.84
CA LYS A 109 -4.18 14.77 -10.05
C LYS A 109 -3.15 15.89 -10.21
N ALA A 110 -2.87 16.61 -9.14
CA ALA A 110 -1.90 17.70 -9.14
C ALA A 110 -0.48 17.20 -9.47
N ALA A 111 -0.07 16.09 -8.86
CA ALA A 111 1.25 15.51 -9.10
C ALA A 111 1.40 15.01 -10.53
N VAL A 112 0.39 14.36 -11.09
CA VAL A 112 0.41 13.87 -12.47
C VAL A 112 0.47 15.05 -13.45
N ALA A 113 -0.37 16.06 -13.26
CA ALA A 113 -0.39 17.25 -14.12
C ALA A 113 0.96 18.00 -14.10
N ALA A 114 1.54 18.17 -12.91
CA ALA A 114 2.83 18.83 -12.76
C ALA A 114 3.94 18.06 -13.50
N LEU A 115 3.94 16.74 -13.41
CA LEU A 115 4.95 15.91 -14.06
C LEU A 115 4.79 15.89 -15.59
N VAL A 116 3.56 15.87 -16.07
CA VAL A 116 3.27 16.01 -17.52
C VAL A 116 3.86 17.31 -18.06
N ALA A 117 3.65 18.41 -17.35
CA ALA A 117 4.20 19.71 -17.72
C ALA A 117 5.73 19.72 -17.67
N GLU A 118 6.31 19.19 -16.61
CA GLU A 118 7.76 19.12 -16.40
C GLU A 118 8.47 18.32 -17.49
N LEU A 119 7.89 17.18 -17.89
CA LEU A 119 8.48 16.29 -18.88
C LEU A 119 8.10 16.65 -20.32
N GLY A 120 7.24 17.64 -20.52
CA GLY A 120 6.76 18.03 -21.84
C GLY A 120 5.97 16.93 -22.53
N ALA A 121 5.28 16.09 -21.77
CA ALA A 121 4.49 14.99 -22.33
C ALA A 121 3.29 15.52 -23.10
N ALA A 122 3.06 15.03 -24.30
CA ALA A 122 2.06 15.59 -25.21
C ALA A 122 1.04 14.58 -25.73
N GLY A 123 1.28 13.29 -25.60
CA GLY A 123 0.38 12.28 -26.15
C GLY A 123 0.54 10.90 -25.51
N PRO A 124 -0.32 9.93 -25.93
CA PRO A 124 -0.36 8.60 -25.32
C PRO A 124 0.97 7.84 -25.34
N LYS A 125 1.84 8.12 -26.27
CA LYS A 125 3.17 7.50 -26.35
C LYS A 125 4.07 7.85 -25.17
N ASP A 126 3.76 8.92 -24.45
CA ASP A 126 4.54 9.39 -23.30
C ASP A 126 4.12 8.72 -21.98
N MET A 127 3.05 7.89 -21.97
CA MET A 127 2.53 7.27 -20.75
C MET A 127 3.59 6.50 -19.98
N GLY A 128 4.37 5.65 -20.65
CA GLY A 128 5.40 4.85 -19.99
C GLY A 128 6.45 5.69 -19.30
N ARG A 129 6.88 6.76 -19.94
CA ARG A 129 7.87 7.71 -19.40
C ARG A 129 7.34 8.43 -18.15
N VAL A 130 6.12 8.96 -18.24
CA VAL A 130 5.50 9.68 -17.11
C VAL A 130 5.22 8.72 -15.96
N MET A 131 4.66 7.52 -16.23
CA MET A 131 4.40 6.52 -15.20
C MET A 131 5.68 6.07 -14.51
N GLY A 132 6.76 5.89 -15.25
CA GLY A 132 8.06 5.56 -14.67
C GLY A 132 8.54 6.62 -13.70
N ALA A 133 8.44 7.89 -14.07
CA ALA A 133 8.82 9.01 -13.22
C ALA A 133 7.92 9.13 -11.98
N LEU A 134 6.61 8.88 -12.12
CA LEU A 134 5.67 8.87 -10.98
C LEU A 134 6.04 7.78 -9.98
N LYS A 135 6.32 6.58 -10.45
CA LYS A 135 6.70 5.46 -9.59
C LYS A 135 8.00 5.72 -8.85
N GLU A 136 8.94 6.39 -9.49
CA GLU A 136 10.21 6.75 -8.88
C GLU A 136 10.04 7.82 -7.79
N ARG A 137 9.29 8.88 -8.06
CA ARG A 137 9.13 10.03 -7.14
C ARG A 137 8.16 9.75 -5.99
N TYR A 138 7.10 9.00 -6.24
CA TYR A 138 5.99 8.82 -5.31
C TYR A 138 5.79 7.36 -4.89
N ALA A 139 6.87 6.57 -4.89
CA ALA A 139 6.82 5.18 -4.45
C ALA A 139 6.18 5.06 -3.07
N GLY A 140 5.14 4.21 -2.96
CA GLY A 140 4.45 3.98 -1.71
C GLY A 140 3.48 5.06 -1.26
N GLN A 141 3.36 6.18 -2.01
CA GLN A 141 2.51 7.31 -1.62
C GLN A 141 1.27 7.47 -2.49
N MET A 142 1.25 6.84 -3.65
CA MET A 142 0.25 7.05 -4.69
C MET A 142 -0.35 5.73 -5.15
N ASP A 143 -1.65 5.71 -5.43
CA ASP A 143 -2.28 4.60 -6.14
C ASP A 143 -2.00 4.78 -7.64
N PHE A 144 -1.08 3.99 -8.18
CA PHE A 144 -0.66 4.11 -9.57
C PHE A 144 -1.73 3.67 -10.58
N GLY A 145 -2.70 2.87 -10.17
CA GLY A 145 -3.85 2.55 -11.00
C GLY A 145 -4.71 3.79 -11.25
N LYS A 146 -4.97 4.56 -10.20
CA LYS A 146 -5.70 5.83 -10.31
C LYS A 146 -4.88 6.88 -11.07
N ALA A 147 -3.59 6.97 -10.79
CA ALA A 147 -2.68 7.88 -11.48
C ALA A 147 -2.64 7.60 -12.98
N SER A 148 -2.63 6.33 -13.38
CA SER A 148 -2.68 5.92 -14.78
C SER A 148 -3.95 6.43 -15.48
N GLY A 149 -5.10 6.34 -14.81
CA GLY A 149 -6.37 6.86 -15.33
C GLY A 149 -6.33 8.37 -15.54
N VAL A 150 -5.82 9.11 -14.56
CA VAL A 150 -5.64 10.57 -14.66
C VAL A 150 -4.72 10.92 -15.82
N LEU A 151 -3.58 10.23 -15.92
CA LEU A 151 -2.59 10.46 -16.96
C LEU A 151 -3.18 10.19 -18.35
N LYS A 152 -3.92 9.11 -18.51
CA LYS A 152 -4.57 8.78 -19.77
C LYS A 152 -5.50 9.89 -20.22
N ASP A 153 -6.25 10.48 -19.30
CA ASP A 153 -7.15 11.61 -19.62
C ASP A 153 -6.37 12.86 -20.02
N LEU A 154 -5.23 13.13 -19.41
CA LEU A 154 -4.40 14.28 -19.73
C LEU A 154 -3.64 14.14 -21.04
N LEU A 155 -3.36 12.93 -21.47
CA LEU A 155 -2.58 12.65 -22.68
C LEU A 155 -3.42 12.26 -23.89
N LYS A 156 -4.71 12.48 -23.86
CA LYS A 156 -5.61 12.23 -24.99
C LYS A 156 -5.27 13.09 -26.21
#